data_e42b680dbd4e5b8e4e88e1e24f09803a
#
_entry.id   e42b680dbd4e5b8e4e88e1e24f09803a
#
_cell.length_a   1.000
_cell.length_b   1.000
_cell.length_c   1.000
_cell.angle_alpha   90.00
_cell.angle_beta   90.00
_cell.angle_gamma   90.00
#
_symmetry.space_group_name_H-M   'P 1'
#
loop_
_entity.id
_entity.type
_entity.pdbx_description
1 polymer ?
#
loop_
_entity_poly.entity_id
_entity_poly.type
_entity_poly.pdbx_seq_one_letter_code
_entity_poly.pdbx_strand_id
1 'polypeptide(L)'
;MASHDSNQSEPCAVHLDGRTLEGGGQLLRNAIALSALTGHAVAIDHIRGNRQGQKGLKKSHLAAVKLLAEVSGSEVAGAAVGSSSLRFSPSSERTTLSDGIDGDEPLADALSKLLLSLKPIQSEYNIRLPTAGALFLVFQALYPYLLYAGAFQ
;
A
#
# COMPACT_ATOMS: atom_id res chain seq x y z
N MET A 1 11.25 16.86 36.63
CA MET A 1 11.59 16.38 35.28
C MET A 1 10.51 15.37 34.91
N ALA A 2 9.50 15.81 34.17
CA ALA A 2 8.40 14.93 33.71
C ALA A 2 8.71 14.50 32.30
N SER A 3 8.95 13.19 32.12
CA SER A 3 9.12 12.53 30.84
C SER A 3 7.78 12.59 30.11
N HIS A 4 7.74 13.31 29.02
CA HIS A 4 6.61 13.30 28.10
C HIS A 4 6.66 11.98 27.31
N ASP A 5 5.96 10.98 27.80
CA ASP A 5 5.59 9.80 27.01
C ASP A 5 4.56 10.24 25.97
N SER A 6 5.06 10.63 24.81
CA SER A 6 4.23 10.76 23.61
C SER A 6 3.94 9.35 23.06
N ASN A 7 3.06 8.63 23.72
CA ASN A 7 2.43 7.42 23.20
C ASN A 7 1.42 7.84 22.09
N GLN A 8 1.95 8.22 20.93
CA GLN A 8 1.15 8.22 19.71
C GLN A 8 0.97 6.75 19.34
N SER A 9 -0.21 6.21 19.61
CA SER A 9 -0.62 4.90 19.13
C SER A 9 -0.52 4.91 17.60
N GLU A 10 0.58 4.34 17.09
CA GLU A 10 0.69 4.08 15.65
C GLU A 10 -0.54 3.26 15.22
N PRO A 11 -1.23 3.64 14.14
CA PRO A 11 -2.38 2.89 13.67
C PRO A 11 -1.99 1.42 13.48
N CYS A 12 -2.80 0.52 14.03
CA CYS A 12 -2.52 -0.92 14.02
C CYS A 12 -2.35 -1.39 12.56
N ALA A 13 -1.11 -1.74 12.20
CA ALA A 13 -0.82 -2.23 10.86
C ALA A 13 -1.34 -3.66 10.69
N VAL A 14 -1.91 -3.97 9.54
CA VAL A 14 -2.24 -5.35 9.14
C VAL A 14 -0.94 -6.10 8.88
N HIS A 15 -0.66 -7.15 9.64
CA HIS A 15 0.52 -7.98 9.48
C HIS A 15 0.28 -9.16 8.54
N LEU A 16 1.14 -9.30 7.54
CA LEU A 16 1.08 -10.37 6.54
C LEU A 16 2.41 -11.14 6.50
N ASP A 17 2.32 -12.46 6.47
CA ASP A 17 3.48 -13.33 6.25
C ASP A 17 3.63 -13.63 4.75
N GLY A 18 4.71 -13.17 4.15
CA GLY A 18 5.05 -13.38 2.75
C GLY A 18 5.39 -14.83 2.38
N ARG A 19 5.32 -15.77 3.33
CA ARG A 19 5.39 -17.22 3.10
C ARG A 19 4.02 -17.85 2.87
N THR A 20 2.94 -17.09 3.10
CA THR A 20 1.57 -17.58 2.93
C THR A 20 1.31 -17.98 1.48
N LEU A 21 0.72 -19.16 1.26
CA LEU A 21 0.45 -19.75 -0.06
C LEU A 21 1.73 -19.86 -0.91
N GLU A 22 1.69 -19.32 -2.11
CA GLU A 22 2.86 -19.28 -3.00
C GLU A 22 3.99 -18.37 -2.52
N GLY A 23 3.72 -17.45 -1.58
CA GLY A 23 4.67 -16.43 -1.13
C GLY A 23 5.23 -15.58 -2.27
N GLY A 24 4.43 -15.36 -3.33
CA GLY A 24 4.83 -14.62 -4.52
C GLY A 24 4.67 -13.11 -4.42
N GLY A 25 5.03 -12.41 -5.50
CA GLY A 25 4.86 -10.96 -5.58
C GLY A 25 3.41 -10.50 -5.68
N GLN A 26 2.45 -11.39 -5.90
CA GLN A 26 1.03 -11.05 -5.96
C GLN A 26 0.51 -10.60 -4.59
N LEU A 27 0.86 -11.32 -3.52
CA LEU A 27 0.50 -10.94 -2.15
C LEU A 27 0.94 -9.50 -1.87
N LEU A 28 2.19 -9.16 -2.18
CA LEU A 28 2.72 -7.80 -1.99
C LEU A 28 1.91 -6.75 -2.76
N ARG A 29 1.68 -6.97 -4.06
CA ARG A 29 0.98 -6.00 -4.92
C ARG A 29 -0.46 -5.76 -4.46
N ASN A 30 -1.18 -6.83 -4.12
CA ASN A 30 -2.55 -6.72 -3.63
C ASN A 30 -2.60 -6.03 -2.26
N ALA A 31 -1.67 -6.38 -1.36
CA ALA A 31 -1.62 -5.80 -0.01
C ALA A 31 -1.38 -4.27 -0.05
N ILE A 32 -0.39 -3.80 -0.82
CA ILE A 32 -0.14 -2.36 -0.93
C ILE A 32 -1.28 -1.61 -1.65
N ALA A 33 -1.90 -2.24 -2.67
CA ALA A 33 -3.04 -1.64 -3.37
C ALA A 33 -4.24 -1.47 -2.42
N LEU A 34 -4.56 -2.50 -1.65
CA LEU A 34 -5.63 -2.45 -0.64
C LEU A 34 -5.30 -1.45 0.47
N SER A 35 -4.07 -1.45 0.97
CA SER A 35 -3.60 -0.47 1.95
C SER A 35 -3.77 0.97 1.43
N ALA A 36 -3.33 1.23 0.21
CA ALA A 36 -3.50 2.53 -0.43
C ALA A 36 -4.96 2.95 -0.60
N LEU A 37 -5.88 2.03 -0.82
CA LEU A 37 -7.32 2.30 -0.94
C LEU A 37 -8.01 2.49 0.40
N THR A 38 -7.77 1.58 1.34
CA THR A 38 -8.52 1.52 2.60
C THR A 38 -7.98 2.44 3.70
N GLY A 39 -6.78 3.00 3.52
CA GLY A 39 -6.12 3.81 4.56
C GLY A 39 -5.44 3.00 5.67
N HIS A 40 -5.56 1.67 5.69
CA HIS A 40 -4.92 0.83 6.69
C HIS A 40 -3.46 0.55 6.35
N ALA A 41 -2.57 0.78 7.31
CA ALA A 41 -1.16 0.42 7.14
C ALA A 41 -0.99 -1.10 7.04
N VAL A 42 -0.04 -1.56 6.23
CA VAL A 42 0.30 -2.97 6.10
C VAL A 42 1.80 -3.19 6.35
N ALA A 43 2.11 -4.23 7.12
CA ALA A 43 3.46 -4.73 7.32
C ALA A 43 3.56 -6.14 6.76
N ILE A 44 4.54 -6.38 5.88
CA ILE A 44 4.74 -7.68 5.23
C ILE A 44 6.13 -8.18 5.60
N ASP A 45 6.17 -9.34 6.25
CA ASP A 45 7.42 -10.01 6.61
C ASP A 45 7.67 -11.23 5.73
N HIS A 46 8.91 -11.74 5.74
CA HIS A 46 9.34 -12.91 4.98
C HIS A 46 8.96 -12.85 3.49
N ILE A 47 9.08 -11.69 2.87
CA ILE A 47 8.71 -11.47 1.46
C ILE A 47 9.39 -12.52 0.58
N ARG A 48 8.57 -13.30 -0.15
CA ARG A 48 8.99 -14.42 -0.99
C ARG A 48 9.80 -15.50 -0.24
N GLY A 49 9.53 -15.68 1.06
CA GLY A 49 10.26 -16.61 1.91
C GLY A 49 10.19 -18.08 1.46
N ASN A 50 9.08 -18.51 0.84
CA ASN A 50 8.87 -19.87 0.32
C ASN A 50 9.38 -20.07 -1.11
N ARG A 51 9.88 -19.02 -1.79
CA ARG A 51 10.39 -19.18 -3.15
C ARG A 51 11.79 -19.77 -3.16
N GLN A 52 12.02 -20.70 -4.07
CA GLN A 52 13.36 -21.15 -4.40
C GLN A 52 14.14 -20.02 -5.10
N GLY A 53 15.42 -19.90 -4.80
CA GLY A 53 16.29 -18.87 -5.34
C GLY A 53 16.20 -17.54 -4.57
N GLN A 54 16.28 -16.41 -5.28
CA GLN A 54 16.36 -15.09 -4.66
C GLN A 54 15.07 -14.74 -3.90
N LYS A 55 15.18 -14.61 -2.58
CA LYS A 55 14.12 -14.15 -1.66
C LYS A 55 14.08 -12.62 -1.60
N GLY A 56 13.07 -12.09 -0.93
CA GLY A 56 12.89 -10.67 -0.74
C GLY A 56 12.36 -9.91 -1.96
N LEU A 57 12.38 -8.60 -1.87
CA LEU A 57 11.90 -7.69 -2.91
C LEU A 57 12.73 -7.77 -4.19
N LYS A 58 12.09 -7.97 -5.33
CA LYS A 58 12.71 -7.80 -6.66
C LYS A 58 12.62 -6.35 -7.12
N LYS A 59 13.41 -5.97 -8.14
CA LYS A 59 13.39 -4.66 -8.77
C LYS A 59 11.98 -4.28 -9.28
N SER A 60 11.23 -5.24 -9.84
CA SER A 60 9.84 -5.01 -10.29
C SER A 60 8.87 -4.74 -9.15
N HIS A 61 9.04 -5.41 -7.99
CA HIS A 61 8.23 -5.13 -6.80
C HIS A 61 8.54 -3.74 -6.26
N LEU A 62 9.82 -3.39 -6.17
CA LEU A 62 10.25 -2.08 -5.71
C LEU A 62 9.71 -0.95 -6.58
N ALA A 63 9.67 -1.15 -7.91
CA ALA A 63 9.07 -0.20 -8.84
C ALA A 63 7.58 0.02 -8.56
N ALA A 64 6.81 -1.07 -8.36
CA ALA A 64 5.39 -0.99 -8.03
C ALA A 64 5.15 -0.28 -6.68
N VAL A 65 5.92 -0.64 -5.65
CA VAL A 65 5.82 -0.03 -4.32
C VAL A 65 6.08 1.47 -4.37
N LYS A 66 7.19 1.88 -5.00
CA LYS A 66 7.57 3.30 -5.10
C LYS A 66 6.55 4.12 -5.87
N LEU A 67 6.10 3.62 -7.02
CA LEU A 67 5.13 4.35 -7.83
C LEU A 67 3.77 4.47 -7.13
N LEU A 68 3.29 3.39 -6.51
CA LEU A 68 2.04 3.46 -5.77
C LEU A 68 2.15 4.41 -4.56
N ALA A 69 3.28 4.39 -3.84
CA ALA A 69 3.52 5.31 -2.74
C ALA A 69 3.51 6.76 -3.19
N GLU A 70 4.16 7.07 -4.32
CA GLU A 70 4.16 8.41 -4.92
C GLU A 70 2.75 8.86 -5.31
N VAL A 71 2.01 8.01 -6.02
CA VAL A 71 0.66 8.29 -6.50
C VAL A 71 -0.32 8.48 -5.34
N SER A 72 -0.24 7.63 -4.32
CA SER A 72 -1.16 7.64 -3.18
C SER A 72 -0.73 8.57 -2.03
N GLY A 73 0.50 9.10 -2.06
CA GLY A 73 1.06 9.87 -0.95
C GLY A 73 1.39 9.03 0.28
N SER A 74 1.63 7.73 0.11
CA SER A 74 1.92 6.81 1.21
C SER A 74 3.40 6.80 1.55
N GLU A 75 3.71 6.53 2.83
CA GLU A 75 5.07 6.32 3.31
C GLU A 75 5.47 4.84 3.21
N VAL A 76 6.74 4.60 2.97
CA VAL A 76 7.25 3.22 2.84
C VAL A 76 8.56 3.05 3.58
N ALA A 77 8.62 2.03 4.44
CA ALA A 77 9.85 1.57 5.08
C ALA A 77 10.24 0.18 4.54
N GLY A 78 11.54 -0.10 4.46
CA GLY A 78 12.06 -1.37 3.96
C GLY A 78 12.03 -1.53 2.43
N ALA A 79 11.81 -0.47 1.66
CA ALA A 79 11.74 -0.49 0.19
C ALA A 79 13.14 -0.57 -0.45
N ALA A 80 13.81 -1.70 -0.31
CA ALA A 80 15.09 -2.00 -0.94
C ALA A 80 15.06 -3.36 -1.65
N VAL A 81 15.85 -3.49 -2.73
CA VAL A 81 15.98 -4.79 -3.42
C VAL A 81 16.57 -5.82 -2.47
N GLY A 82 15.94 -6.98 -2.37
CA GLY A 82 16.35 -8.06 -1.47
C GLY A 82 15.79 -7.94 -0.05
N SER A 83 15.10 -6.83 0.29
CA SER A 83 14.47 -6.70 1.61
C SER A 83 13.47 -7.82 1.87
N SER A 84 13.56 -8.43 3.05
CA SER A 84 12.64 -9.47 3.51
C SER A 84 11.37 -8.90 4.15
N SER A 85 11.35 -7.62 4.50
CA SER A 85 10.20 -6.95 5.11
C SER A 85 9.93 -5.61 4.44
N LEU A 86 8.66 -5.19 4.49
CA LEU A 86 8.17 -3.92 3.97
C LEU A 86 7.04 -3.43 4.86
N ARG A 87 7.04 -2.15 5.19
CA ARG A 87 5.90 -1.45 5.76
C ARG A 87 5.40 -0.40 4.77
N PHE A 88 4.12 -0.42 4.47
CA PHE A 88 3.45 0.55 3.63
C PHE A 88 2.37 1.24 4.46
N SER A 89 2.48 2.54 4.63
CA SER A 89 1.62 3.33 5.48
C SER A 89 0.98 4.46 4.66
N PRO A 90 -0.32 4.41 4.41
CA PRO A 90 -1.05 5.53 3.82
C PRO A 90 -0.90 6.79 4.67
N SER A 91 -1.03 7.97 4.05
CA SER A 91 -0.96 9.24 4.79
C SER A 91 -1.96 9.26 5.94
N SER A 92 -1.52 9.74 7.10
CA SER A 92 -2.36 9.85 8.31
C SER A 92 -3.52 10.86 8.18
N GLU A 93 -3.48 11.71 7.16
CA GLU A 93 -4.59 12.66 6.86
C GLU A 93 -5.80 11.96 6.23
N ARG A 94 -5.69 10.67 5.93
CA ARG A 94 -6.76 9.91 5.27
C ARG A 94 -7.70 9.30 6.31
N THR A 95 -8.99 9.49 6.09
CA THR A 95 -10.03 8.77 6.82
C THR A 95 -9.90 7.27 6.56
N THR A 96 -9.83 6.46 7.60
CA THR A 96 -9.88 5.01 7.48
C THR A 96 -11.34 4.54 7.44
N LEU A 97 -11.60 3.38 6.85
CA LEU A 97 -12.95 2.80 6.86
C LEU A 97 -13.48 2.56 8.29
N SER A 98 -12.60 2.38 9.26
CA SER A 98 -12.96 2.20 10.67
C SER A 98 -13.40 3.49 11.37
N ASP A 99 -12.94 4.65 10.88
CA ASP A 99 -13.19 5.94 11.55
C ASP A 99 -14.52 6.59 11.10
N GLY A 100 -15.16 6.06 10.07
CA GLY A 100 -16.34 6.65 9.44
C GLY A 100 -17.58 5.77 9.37
N ILE A 101 -17.54 4.54 9.85
CA ILE A 101 -18.72 3.66 9.86
C ILE A 101 -19.32 3.69 11.28
N ASP A 102 -20.06 4.73 11.58
CA ASP A 102 -21.13 4.60 12.58
C ASP A 102 -22.13 3.58 12.04
N GLY A 103 -22.52 2.60 12.86
CA GLY A 103 -23.27 1.43 12.42
C GLY A 103 -24.61 1.70 11.70
N ASP A 104 -25.00 2.95 11.56
CA ASP A 104 -26.19 3.43 10.85
C ASP A 104 -25.91 4.23 9.58
N GLU A 105 -24.62 4.51 9.22
CA GLU A 105 -24.31 5.26 8.02
C GLU A 105 -24.42 4.39 6.76
N PRO A 106 -25.10 4.85 5.70
CA PRO A 106 -25.15 4.13 4.43
C PRO A 106 -23.75 3.88 3.88
N LEU A 107 -23.47 2.64 3.45
CA LEU A 107 -22.17 2.25 2.88
C LEU A 107 -21.70 3.19 1.75
N ALA A 108 -22.66 3.75 0.97
CA ALA A 108 -22.37 4.70 -0.09
C ALA A 108 -21.74 6.01 0.44
N ASP A 109 -22.20 6.51 1.59
CA ASP A 109 -21.67 7.75 2.18
C ASP A 109 -20.28 7.52 2.77
N ALA A 110 -20.07 6.39 3.45
CA ALA A 110 -18.77 5.99 3.96
C ALA A 110 -17.74 5.83 2.83
N LEU A 111 -18.13 5.18 1.72
CA LEU A 111 -17.29 5.06 0.53
C LEU A 111 -17.01 6.42 -0.10
N SER A 112 -18.00 7.31 -0.19
CA SER A 112 -17.81 8.66 -0.73
C SER A 112 -16.80 9.47 0.08
N LYS A 113 -16.89 9.42 1.42
CA LYS A 113 -15.91 10.08 2.31
C LYS A 113 -14.49 9.52 2.12
N LEU A 114 -14.38 8.17 2.06
CA LEU A 114 -13.09 7.52 1.80
C LEU A 114 -12.49 7.98 0.46
N LEU A 115 -13.30 8.00 -0.60
CA LEU A 115 -12.86 8.40 -1.93
C LEU A 115 -12.43 9.86 -1.99
N LEU A 116 -13.15 10.76 -1.30
CA LEU A 116 -12.76 12.17 -1.17
C LEU A 116 -11.45 12.38 -0.42
N SER A 117 -11.05 11.43 0.45
CA SER A 117 -9.77 11.47 1.16
C SER A 117 -8.57 10.98 0.33
N LEU A 118 -8.79 10.44 -0.88
CA LEU A 118 -7.72 10.00 -1.76
C LEU A 118 -6.92 11.19 -2.29
N LYS A 119 -5.60 11.04 -2.36
CA LYS A 119 -4.74 12.06 -2.96
C LYS A 119 -5.12 12.27 -4.43
N PRO A 120 -5.28 13.53 -4.89
CA PRO A 120 -5.53 13.82 -6.30
C PRO A 120 -4.44 13.22 -7.18
N ILE A 121 -4.85 12.56 -8.27
CA ILE A 121 -3.93 11.95 -9.23
C ILE A 121 -3.35 13.06 -10.11
N GLN A 122 -2.03 13.09 -10.25
CA GLN A 122 -1.35 13.98 -11.19
C GLN A 122 -1.53 13.48 -12.62
N SER A 123 -1.46 14.38 -13.59
CA SER A 123 -1.61 14.06 -15.01
C SER A 123 -0.47 13.18 -15.57
N GLU A 124 0.69 13.18 -14.92
CA GLU A 124 1.87 12.45 -15.39
C GLU A 124 2.69 11.89 -14.21
N TYR A 125 3.10 10.64 -14.35
CA TYR A 125 4.07 9.98 -13.49
C TYR A 125 5.13 9.28 -14.32
N ASN A 126 6.39 9.43 -13.94
CA ASN A 126 7.51 8.83 -14.66
C ASN A 126 8.15 7.72 -13.83
N ILE A 127 8.20 6.51 -14.38
CA ILE A 127 8.85 5.37 -13.73
C ILE A 127 9.83 4.67 -14.67
N ARG A 128 11.00 4.30 -14.15
CA ARG A 128 11.95 3.44 -14.85
C ARG A 128 11.72 1.99 -14.46
N LEU A 129 11.32 1.17 -15.43
CA LEU A 129 11.06 -0.26 -15.22
C LEU A 129 12.32 -1.09 -15.49
N PRO A 130 12.59 -2.15 -14.70
CA PRO A 130 13.76 -3.01 -14.88
C PRO A 130 13.66 -3.91 -16.11
N THR A 131 12.44 -4.25 -16.54
CA THR A 131 12.15 -5.09 -17.72
C THR A 131 10.78 -4.73 -18.29
N ALA A 132 10.55 -4.98 -19.58
CA ALA A 132 9.26 -4.74 -20.22
C ALA A 132 8.10 -5.52 -19.55
N GLY A 133 8.34 -6.76 -19.12
CA GLY A 133 7.35 -7.58 -18.41
C GLY A 133 6.95 -7.04 -17.04
N ALA A 134 7.72 -6.12 -16.47
CA ALA A 134 7.37 -5.48 -15.20
C ALA A 134 6.20 -4.50 -15.33
N LEU A 135 5.89 -4.00 -16.54
CA LEU A 135 4.82 -3.04 -16.77
C LEU A 135 3.47 -3.52 -16.23
N PHE A 136 3.04 -4.71 -16.64
CA PHE A 136 1.77 -5.28 -16.18
C PHE A 136 1.73 -5.55 -14.69
N LEU A 137 2.86 -5.91 -14.08
CA LEU A 137 2.95 -6.14 -12.64
C LEU A 137 2.82 -4.83 -11.85
N VAL A 138 3.41 -3.77 -12.35
CA VAL A 138 3.27 -2.43 -11.76
C VAL A 138 1.85 -1.93 -11.95
N PHE A 139 1.30 -2.06 -13.16
CA PHE A 139 -0.08 -1.68 -13.45
C PHE A 139 -1.09 -2.41 -12.55
N GLN A 140 -0.90 -3.71 -12.31
CA GLN A 140 -1.76 -4.49 -11.41
C GLN A 140 -1.80 -3.91 -9.98
N ALA A 141 -0.69 -3.38 -9.50
CA ALA A 141 -0.65 -2.75 -8.17
C ALA A 141 -1.33 -1.39 -8.13
N LEU A 142 -1.24 -0.62 -9.22
CA LEU A 142 -1.80 0.73 -9.30
C LEU A 142 -3.27 0.76 -9.72
N TYR A 143 -3.68 -0.17 -10.58
CA TYR A 143 -5.00 -0.13 -11.24
C TYR A 143 -6.17 0.05 -10.26
N PRO A 144 -6.25 -0.67 -9.13
CA PRO A 144 -7.34 -0.46 -8.18
C PRO A 144 -7.38 0.97 -7.65
N TYR A 145 -6.21 1.55 -7.31
CA TYR A 145 -6.12 2.91 -6.80
C TYR A 145 -6.51 3.93 -7.89
N LEU A 146 -5.98 3.78 -9.11
CA LEU A 146 -6.29 4.68 -10.23
C LEU A 146 -7.77 4.65 -10.60
N LEU A 147 -8.38 3.46 -10.59
CA LEU A 147 -9.80 3.31 -10.90
C LEU A 147 -10.68 4.08 -9.91
N TYR A 148 -10.42 3.91 -8.62
CA TYR A 148 -11.24 4.55 -7.58
C TYR A 148 -10.90 6.02 -7.37
N ALA A 149 -9.62 6.40 -7.39
CA ALA A 149 -9.22 7.78 -7.23
C ALA A 149 -9.52 8.64 -8.47
N GLY A 150 -9.43 8.06 -9.67
CA GLY A 150 -9.72 8.75 -10.94
C GLY A 150 -11.22 8.87 -11.27
N ALA A 151 -12.07 8.01 -10.72
CA ALA A 151 -13.50 8.03 -11.02
C ALA A 151 -14.25 9.24 -10.40
N PHE A 152 -13.60 9.98 -9.48
CA PHE A 152 -14.20 11.06 -8.71
C PHE A 152 -13.49 12.41 -8.91
N GLN A 153 -12.63 12.52 -9.89
CA GLN A 153 -12.04 13.76 -10.39
C GLN A 153 -12.66 14.11 -11.76
#